data_05719dc49daf6aecdcd5b8dbd6b51144
#
_entry.id   05719dc49daf6aecdcd5b8dbd6b51144
#
_cell.length_a   1.000
_cell.length_b   1.000
_cell.length_c   1.000
_cell.angle_alpha   90.00
_cell.angle_beta   90.00
_cell.angle_gamma   90.00
#
_symmetry.space_group_name_H-M   'P 1'
#
loop_
_entity.id
_entity.type
_entity.pdbx_description
1 polymer ?
#
loop_
_entity_poly.entity_id
_entity_poly.type
_entity_poly.pdbx_seq_one_letter_code
_entity_poly.pdbx_strand_id
1 'polypeptide(L)'
;MQEQGAVERRWRAWAPRDCYFEAMKRELDRVRSTTILAVRRDGQVALGGDGQVTVGQTVMKSNAQKVRTLRGGKLLAGFAGAAADAFTLFEKFEEKLERYPGNLSRAAVELAKDWRSDRVLRRLEALLAVTDREHGFIISGTGDIIEPDDGILAIGSGGSYALSAARALLENTELPARDIVRKSLEIAAEICVYTNANITVLEPS
;
A
#
# COMPACT_ATOMS: atom_id res chain seq x y z
N MET A 1 -11.37 -45.55 -26.59
CA MET A 1 -10.03 -45.39 -25.99
C MET A 1 -9.07 -44.54 -26.81
N GLN A 2 -9.48 -43.94 -27.95
CA GLN A 2 -8.60 -43.08 -28.80
C GLN A 2 -8.84 -41.58 -28.66
N GLU A 3 -9.94 -41.11 -28.06
CA GLU A 3 -10.25 -39.68 -27.95
C GLU A 3 -9.60 -38.96 -26.73
N GLN A 4 -9.34 -39.70 -25.65
CA GLN A 4 -8.68 -39.12 -24.47
C GLN A 4 -7.24 -38.67 -24.70
N GLY A 5 -6.51 -39.38 -25.58
CA GLY A 5 -5.14 -39.05 -25.94
C GLY A 5 -4.99 -37.78 -26.84
N ALA A 6 -6.04 -37.34 -27.50
CA ALA A 6 -6.04 -36.16 -28.37
C ALA A 6 -6.27 -34.87 -27.56
N VAL A 7 -7.08 -34.94 -26.50
CA VAL A 7 -7.37 -33.83 -25.60
C VAL A 7 -6.10 -33.46 -24.78
N GLU A 8 -5.43 -34.47 -24.21
CA GLU A 8 -4.19 -34.21 -23.45
C GLU A 8 -3.04 -33.61 -24.28
N ARG A 9 -2.94 -34.02 -25.56
CA ARG A 9 -1.92 -33.41 -26.46
C ARG A 9 -2.22 -31.96 -26.83
N ARG A 10 -3.47 -31.58 -26.86
CA ARG A 10 -3.90 -30.19 -27.20
C ARG A 10 -3.61 -29.20 -26.06
N TRP A 11 -3.68 -29.64 -24.81
CA TRP A 11 -3.32 -28.81 -23.65
C TRP A 11 -1.83 -28.60 -23.46
N ARG A 12 -0.99 -29.58 -23.89
CA ARG A 12 0.48 -29.47 -23.81
C ARG A 12 1.10 -28.52 -24.82
N ALA A 13 0.38 -28.16 -25.88
CA ALA A 13 0.88 -27.29 -26.95
C ALA A 13 0.63 -25.79 -26.69
N TRP A 14 -0.09 -25.41 -25.62
CA TRP A 14 -0.59 -24.05 -25.46
C TRP A 14 0.19 -23.16 -24.47
N ALA A 15 1.09 -23.70 -23.69
CA ALA A 15 2.01 -22.90 -22.87
C ALA A 15 3.39 -23.56 -22.84
N PRO A 16 4.47 -22.85 -23.20
CA PRO A 16 5.83 -23.32 -22.95
C PRO A 16 5.97 -23.58 -21.43
N ARG A 17 6.41 -24.79 -21.06
CA ARG A 17 6.61 -25.18 -19.64
C ARG A 17 7.47 -24.18 -18.89
N ASP A 18 8.40 -23.54 -19.58
CA ASP A 18 9.31 -22.55 -19.04
C ASP A 18 8.57 -21.24 -18.63
N CYS A 19 7.53 -20.84 -19.39
CA CYS A 19 6.77 -19.63 -19.08
C CYS A 19 5.90 -19.78 -17.82
N TYR A 20 5.35 -20.98 -17.59
CA TYR A 20 4.54 -21.26 -16.38
C TYR A 20 5.42 -21.37 -15.13
N PHE A 21 6.58 -22.02 -15.24
CA PHE A 21 7.57 -22.12 -14.16
C PHE A 21 8.19 -20.76 -13.82
N GLU A 22 8.49 -19.95 -14.82
CA GLU A 22 9.00 -18.58 -14.65
C GLU A 22 7.95 -17.67 -14.00
N ALA A 23 6.69 -17.75 -14.44
CA ALA A 23 5.59 -16.99 -13.83
C ALA A 23 5.35 -17.42 -12.38
N MET A 24 5.37 -18.73 -12.09
CA MET A 24 5.21 -19.27 -10.75
C MET A 24 6.41 -18.91 -9.84
N LYS A 25 7.62 -18.89 -10.38
CA LYS A 25 8.83 -18.48 -9.67
C LYS A 25 8.79 -16.99 -9.31
N ARG A 26 8.36 -16.12 -10.25
CA ARG A 26 8.12 -14.68 -9.99
C ARG A 26 7.03 -14.43 -8.95
N GLU A 27 6.01 -15.28 -8.88
CA GLU A 27 4.94 -15.23 -7.88
C GLU A 27 5.46 -15.60 -6.48
N LEU A 28 6.35 -16.60 -6.39
CA LEU A 28 6.96 -17.06 -5.13
C LEU A 28 8.01 -16.10 -4.57
N ASP A 29 8.65 -15.31 -5.42
CA ASP A 29 9.69 -14.35 -5.02
C ASP A 29 9.14 -12.94 -4.69
N ARG A 30 7.83 -12.70 -4.89
CA ARG A 30 7.22 -11.41 -4.56
C ARG A 30 7.14 -11.21 -3.06
N VAL A 31 7.78 -10.15 -2.58
CA VAL A 31 7.53 -9.61 -1.25
C VAL A 31 6.10 -9.05 -1.25
N ARG A 32 5.17 -9.82 -0.68
CA ARG A 32 3.78 -9.40 -0.48
C ARG A 32 3.57 -9.28 1.01
N SER A 33 3.39 -8.11 1.49
CA SER A 33 2.67 -7.90 2.75
C SER A 33 2.74 -6.45 3.16
N THR A 34 1.67 -5.81 3.04
CA THR A 34 1.48 -4.49 3.63
C THR A 34 0.00 -4.17 3.55
N THR A 35 -0.54 -3.70 4.63
CA THR A 35 -1.83 -3.02 4.63
C THR A 35 -1.64 -1.67 5.28
N ILE A 36 -1.90 -0.62 4.52
CA ILE A 36 -1.91 0.76 5.02
C ILE A 36 -3.31 1.31 4.83
N LEU A 37 -3.78 1.99 5.84
CA LEU A 37 -5.06 2.68 5.83
C LEU A 37 -4.91 4.06 6.46
N ALA A 38 -5.41 5.10 5.79
CA ALA A 38 -5.63 6.41 6.40
C ALA A 38 -7.11 6.76 6.33
N VAL A 39 -7.59 7.46 7.33
CA VAL A 39 -8.96 7.98 7.41
C VAL A 39 -8.89 9.43 7.86
N ARG A 40 -9.63 10.28 7.16
CA ARG A 40 -9.86 11.68 7.54
C ARG A 40 -11.32 11.87 7.90
N ARG A 41 -11.58 12.41 9.10
CA ARG A 41 -12.92 12.69 9.62
C ARG A 41 -12.89 13.93 10.51
N ASP A 42 -13.79 14.87 10.27
CA ASP A 42 -14.00 16.07 11.10
C ASP A 42 -12.71 16.85 11.40
N GLY A 43 -11.85 17.03 10.37
CA GLY A 43 -10.57 17.73 10.52
C GLY A 43 -9.47 16.94 11.24
N GLN A 44 -9.78 15.72 11.70
CA GLN A 44 -8.81 14.76 12.23
C GLN A 44 -8.36 13.80 11.14
N VAL A 45 -7.11 13.36 11.21
CA VAL A 45 -6.59 12.33 10.32
C VAL A 45 -5.76 11.33 11.11
N ALA A 46 -5.93 10.06 10.80
CA ALA A 46 -5.09 8.97 11.30
C ALA A 46 -4.61 8.11 10.15
N LEU A 47 -3.39 7.59 10.25
CA LEU A 47 -2.83 6.64 9.30
C LEU A 47 -2.24 5.47 10.08
N GLY A 48 -2.60 4.27 9.66
CA GLY A 48 -2.11 3.06 10.29
C GLY A 48 -1.62 2.03 9.27
N GLY A 49 -0.86 1.07 9.78
CA GLY A 49 -0.40 -0.08 9.02
C GLY A 49 -0.14 -1.28 9.90
N ASP A 50 -0.19 -2.45 9.29
CA ASP A 50 0.21 -3.71 9.91
C ASP A 50 1.73 -3.89 9.94
N GLY A 51 2.22 -4.88 10.69
CA GLY A 51 3.66 -5.15 10.85
C GLY A 51 4.19 -6.34 10.05
N GLN A 52 3.37 -7.04 9.24
CA GLN A 52 3.80 -8.27 8.59
C GLN A 52 4.68 -8.02 7.36
N VAL A 53 5.78 -8.77 7.24
CA VAL A 53 6.57 -8.90 6.01
C VAL A 53 6.61 -10.36 5.62
N THR A 54 6.15 -10.66 4.40
CA THR A 54 6.04 -12.03 3.86
C THR A 54 6.84 -12.13 2.57
N VAL A 55 7.59 -13.19 2.41
CA VAL A 55 8.28 -13.55 1.16
C VAL A 55 7.70 -14.89 0.68
N GLY A 56 7.04 -14.86 -0.46
CA GLY A 56 6.26 -16.00 -0.94
C GLY A 56 5.17 -16.39 0.08
N GLN A 57 5.33 -17.54 0.72
CA GLN A 57 4.40 -18.06 1.73
C GLN A 57 4.95 -18.00 3.17
N THR A 58 6.11 -17.37 3.38
CA THR A 58 6.79 -17.34 4.68
C THR A 58 6.74 -15.95 5.30
N VAL A 59 6.23 -15.85 6.54
CA VAL A 59 6.30 -14.62 7.34
C VAL A 59 7.72 -14.43 7.84
N MET A 60 8.40 -13.41 7.33
CA MET A 60 9.80 -13.09 7.68
C MET A 60 9.90 -12.12 8.86
N LYS A 61 8.89 -11.26 9.04
CA LYS A 61 8.84 -10.27 10.12
C LYS A 61 7.40 -9.96 10.47
N SER A 62 7.09 -9.73 11.74
CA SER A 62 5.72 -9.47 12.21
C SER A 62 5.51 -8.08 12.81
N ASN A 63 6.58 -7.27 12.98
CA ASN A 63 6.55 -5.96 13.63
C ASN A 63 7.30 -4.88 12.85
N ALA A 64 7.21 -4.91 11.51
CA ALA A 64 7.78 -3.88 10.66
C ALA A 64 7.02 -2.55 10.80
N GLN A 65 7.75 -1.45 10.84
CA GLN A 65 7.15 -0.11 10.78
C GLN A 65 7.01 0.32 9.32
N LYS A 66 5.77 0.38 8.86
CA LYS A 66 5.40 0.73 7.47
C LYS A 66 4.81 2.13 7.36
N VAL A 67 4.61 2.79 8.49
CA VAL A 67 4.05 4.14 8.60
C VAL A 67 4.99 5.03 9.39
N ARG A 68 5.07 6.30 9.02
CA ARG A 68 5.89 7.31 9.70
C ARG A 68 5.29 8.71 9.61
N THR A 69 5.75 9.56 10.50
CA THR A 69 5.49 11.00 10.44
C THR A 69 6.61 11.69 9.67
N LEU A 70 6.26 12.72 8.90
CA LEU A 70 7.17 13.59 8.16
C LEU A 70 6.94 15.04 8.58
N ARG A 71 7.90 15.92 8.27
CA ARG A 71 7.81 17.37 8.54
C ARG A 71 7.48 17.72 10.00
N GLY A 72 8.21 17.12 10.93
CA GLY A 72 8.01 17.40 12.36
C GLY A 72 6.63 16.94 12.88
N GLY A 73 6.09 15.87 12.30
CA GLY A 73 4.84 15.27 12.74
C GLY A 73 3.57 15.77 12.05
N LYS A 74 3.68 16.77 11.17
CA LYS A 74 2.50 17.36 10.50
C LYS A 74 1.93 16.55 9.36
N LEU A 75 2.70 15.63 8.82
CA LEU A 75 2.33 14.80 7.68
C LEU A 75 2.54 13.33 8.02
N LEU A 76 1.64 12.48 7.57
CA LEU A 76 1.71 11.03 7.72
C LEU A 76 1.99 10.39 6.37
N ALA A 77 2.85 9.37 6.37
CA ALA A 77 3.16 8.61 5.17
C ALA A 77 3.21 7.11 5.47
N GLY A 78 2.67 6.31 4.55
CA GLY A 78 2.68 4.85 4.59
C GLY A 78 3.02 4.28 3.23
N PHE A 79 3.68 3.13 3.22
CA PHE A 79 4.23 2.50 2.04
C PHE A 79 3.82 1.05 1.91
N ALA A 80 3.46 0.63 0.70
CA ALA A 80 3.20 -0.75 0.33
C ALA A 80 4.11 -1.17 -0.83
N GLY A 81 4.97 -2.18 -0.60
CA GLY A 81 5.96 -2.69 -1.55
C GLY A 81 7.18 -3.27 -0.86
N ALA A 82 8.30 -3.40 -1.58
CA ALA A 82 9.55 -3.89 -1.01
C ALA A 82 10.17 -2.86 -0.05
N ALA A 83 10.68 -3.34 1.10
CA ALA A 83 11.19 -2.45 2.16
C ALA A 83 12.33 -1.53 1.71
N ALA A 84 13.22 -2.01 0.83
CA ALA A 84 14.32 -1.20 0.29
C ALA A 84 13.81 -0.02 -0.56
N ASP A 85 12.71 -0.22 -1.27
CA ASP A 85 12.08 0.77 -2.12
C ASP A 85 11.39 1.86 -1.29
N ALA A 86 10.87 1.48 -0.11
CA ALA A 86 10.24 2.40 0.83
C ALA A 86 11.16 3.54 1.26
N PHE A 87 12.40 3.22 1.64
CA PHE A 87 13.35 4.23 2.11
C PHE A 87 13.68 5.25 1.02
N THR A 88 13.96 4.77 -0.19
CA THR A 88 14.26 5.65 -1.34
C THR A 88 13.08 6.58 -1.66
N LEU A 89 11.85 6.07 -1.63
CA LEU A 89 10.67 6.88 -1.90
C LEU A 89 10.39 7.90 -0.81
N PHE A 90 10.58 7.54 0.46
CA PHE A 90 10.42 8.50 1.56
C PHE A 90 11.45 9.62 1.48
N GLU A 91 12.74 9.31 1.24
CA GLU A 91 13.79 10.33 1.07
C GLU A 91 13.46 11.27 -0.10
N LYS A 92 13.09 10.71 -1.25
CA LYS A 92 12.68 11.51 -2.41
C LYS A 92 11.44 12.37 -2.14
N PHE A 93 10.49 11.87 -1.36
CA PHE A 93 9.33 12.65 -0.99
C PHE A 93 9.67 13.78 0.00
N GLU A 94 10.53 13.52 0.97
CA GLU A 94 11.02 14.57 1.89
C GLU A 94 11.74 15.69 1.13
N GLU A 95 12.59 15.38 0.14
CA GLU A 95 13.20 16.39 -0.75
C GLU A 95 12.14 17.27 -1.45
N LYS A 96 11.02 16.67 -1.91
CA LYS A 96 9.92 17.44 -2.53
C LYS A 96 9.19 18.31 -1.52
N LEU A 97 8.94 17.78 -0.33
CA LEU A 97 8.30 18.54 0.75
C LEU A 97 9.14 19.73 1.20
N GLU A 98 10.47 19.61 1.20
CA GLU A 98 11.38 20.73 1.49
C GLU A 98 11.34 21.79 0.39
N ARG A 99 11.27 21.36 -0.88
CA ARG A 99 11.20 22.28 -2.03
C ARG A 99 9.86 22.99 -2.15
N TYR A 100 8.76 22.36 -1.70
CA TYR A 100 7.40 22.90 -1.77
C TYR A 100 6.75 22.96 -0.38
N PRO A 101 7.25 23.81 0.53
CA PRO A 101 6.79 23.85 1.91
C PRO A 101 5.31 24.24 2.01
N GLY A 102 4.53 23.43 2.76
CA GLY A 102 3.09 23.67 2.94
C GLY A 102 2.20 23.31 1.75
N ASN A 103 2.76 22.72 0.69
CA ASN A 103 1.98 22.32 -0.49
C ASN A 103 2.16 20.83 -0.78
N LEU A 104 1.38 19.99 -0.07
CA LEU A 104 1.41 18.54 -0.20
C LEU A 104 1.07 18.09 -1.62
N SER A 105 0.04 18.70 -2.24
CA SER A 105 -0.39 18.37 -3.60
C SER A 105 0.73 18.59 -4.62
N ARG A 106 1.45 19.71 -4.52
CA ARG A 106 2.59 19.99 -5.40
C ARG A 106 3.74 19.02 -5.19
N ALA A 107 4.07 18.71 -3.94
CA ALA A 107 5.11 17.73 -3.62
C ALA A 107 4.77 16.34 -4.16
N ALA A 108 3.52 15.91 -4.04
CA ALA A 108 3.03 14.64 -4.58
C ALA A 108 3.15 14.58 -6.11
N VAL A 109 2.72 15.63 -6.82
CA VAL A 109 2.81 15.73 -8.29
C VAL A 109 4.28 15.68 -8.75
N GLU A 110 5.18 16.38 -8.09
CA GLU A 110 6.59 16.41 -8.49
C GLU A 110 7.30 15.08 -8.16
N LEU A 111 6.90 14.38 -7.09
CA LEU A 111 7.39 13.03 -6.84
C LEU A 111 6.91 12.06 -7.93
N ALA A 112 5.63 12.09 -8.30
CA ALA A 112 5.07 11.20 -9.32
C ALA A 112 5.74 11.39 -10.68
N LYS A 113 6.06 12.65 -11.06
CA LYS A 113 6.82 12.96 -12.28
C LYS A 113 8.22 12.34 -12.26
N ASP A 114 8.94 12.50 -11.14
CA ASP A 114 10.27 11.91 -10.97
C ASP A 114 10.18 10.38 -10.99
N TRP A 115 9.20 9.80 -10.28
CA TRP A 115 9.00 8.36 -10.21
C TRP A 115 8.77 7.76 -11.60
N ARG A 116 7.93 8.40 -12.42
CA ARG A 116 7.65 7.96 -13.79
C ARG A 116 8.85 8.10 -14.72
N SER A 117 9.66 9.17 -14.59
CA SER A 117 10.75 9.50 -15.51
C SER A 117 12.09 8.87 -15.16
N ASP A 118 12.35 8.61 -13.86
CA ASP A 118 13.58 8.02 -13.38
C ASP A 118 13.64 6.51 -13.72
N ARG A 119 14.77 6.08 -14.32
CA ARG A 119 14.96 4.68 -14.74
C ARG A 119 15.02 3.68 -13.58
N VAL A 120 15.44 4.12 -12.40
CA VAL A 120 15.53 3.31 -11.19
C VAL A 120 14.18 3.30 -10.50
N LEU A 121 13.61 4.49 -10.21
CA LEU A 121 12.36 4.62 -9.48
C LEU A 121 11.19 3.93 -10.18
N ARG A 122 11.06 4.06 -11.51
CA ARG A 122 9.95 3.45 -12.27
C ARG A 122 9.92 1.92 -12.24
N ARG A 123 10.98 1.26 -11.75
CA ARG A 123 11.02 -0.20 -11.57
C ARG A 123 10.47 -0.63 -10.21
N LEU A 124 10.22 0.33 -9.32
CA LEU A 124 9.68 0.05 -7.99
C LEU A 124 8.19 -0.29 -8.11
N GLU A 125 7.85 -1.53 -7.78
CA GLU A 125 6.46 -1.97 -7.67
C GLU A 125 5.93 -1.58 -6.28
N ALA A 126 5.58 -0.31 -6.12
CA ALA A 126 5.24 0.26 -4.83
C ALA A 126 4.07 1.25 -4.92
N LEU A 127 3.41 1.45 -3.78
CA LEU A 127 2.41 2.47 -3.56
C LEU A 127 2.80 3.28 -2.32
N LEU A 128 2.65 4.59 -2.40
CA LEU A 128 2.86 5.51 -1.30
C LEU A 128 1.53 6.20 -0.96
N ALA A 129 1.09 6.10 0.29
CA ALA A 129 -0.02 6.87 0.82
C ALA A 129 0.54 8.00 1.68
N VAL A 130 0.12 9.23 1.41
CA VAL A 130 0.54 10.42 2.15
C VAL A 130 -0.69 11.26 2.50
N THR A 131 -0.74 11.79 3.72
CA THR A 131 -1.87 12.60 4.14
C THR A 131 -1.49 13.62 5.20
N ASP A 132 -2.13 14.77 5.13
CA ASP A 132 -2.21 15.76 6.21
C ASP A 132 -3.69 15.96 6.62
N ARG A 133 -4.00 17.04 7.31
CA ARG A 133 -5.37 17.34 7.77
C ARG A 133 -6.31 17.76 6.63
N GLU A 134 -5.78 18.23 5.51
CA GLU A 134 -6.55 18.81 4.40
C GLU A 134 -6.60 17.88 3.18
N HIS A 135 -5.47 17.23 2.86
CA HIS A 135 -5.30 16.43 1.66
C HIS A 135 -4.79 15.02 1.96
N GLY A 136 -5.08 14.10 1.05
CA GLY A 136 -4.54 12.74 1.09
C GLY A 136 -4.39 12.15 -0.31
N PHE A 137 -3.21 11.59 -0.61
CA PHE A 137 -2.87 11.08 -1.93
C PHE A 137 -2.34 9.65 -1.86
N ILE A 138 -2.76 8.83 -2.83
CA ILE A 138 -2.12 7.59 -3.20
C ILE A 138 -1.28 7.86 -4.45
N ILE A 139 0.02 7.57 -4.38
CA ILE A 139 0.99 7.77 -5.46
C ILE A 139 1.51 6.41 -5.89
N SER A 140 1.48 6.10 -7.18
CA SER A 140 1.96 4.85 -7.75
C SER A 140 3.28 5.02 -8.52
N GLY A 141 4.00 3.91 -8.70
CA GLY A 141 5.21 3.84 -9.53
C GLY A 141 4.97 4.12 -11.00
N THR A 142 3.72 4.05 -11.48
CA THR A 142 3.32 4.44 -12.84
C THR A 142 3.15 5.95 -13.00
N GLY A 143 3.21 6.70 -11.89
CA GLY A 143 3.03 8.15 -11.86
C GLY A 143 1.58 8.60 -11.68
N ASP A 144 0.69 7.67 -11.31
CA ASP A 144 -0.69 8.02 -10.99
C ASP A 144 -0.76 8.64 -9.60
N ILE A 145 -1.62 9.65 -9.46
CA ILE A 145 -1.91 10.32 -8.21
C ILE A 145 -3.43 10.29 -8.04
N ILE A 146 -3.88 9.71 -6.95
CA ILE A 146 -5.30 9.60 -6.63
C ILE A 146 -5.55 10.30 -5.30
N GLU A 147 -6.47 11.24 -5.28
CA GLU A 147 -7.05 11.81 -4.07
C GLU A 147 -8.48 11.25 -3.93
N PRO A 148 -8.74 10.33 -2.99
CA PRO A 148 -10.08 9.76 -2.80
C PRO A 148 -11.07 10.79 -2.26
N ASP A 149 -12.28 10.80 -2.81
CA ASP A 149 -13.34 11.76 -2.44
C ASP A 149 -13.82 11.60 -1.00
N ASP A 150 -13.79 10.36 -0.48
CA ASP A 150 -14.21 10.01 0.87
C ASP A 150 -13.13 10.23 1.96
N GLY A 151 -11.94 10.69 1.56
CA GLY A 151 -10.82 10.92 2.48
C GLY A 151 -10.22 9.65 3.06
N ILE A 152 -10.49 8.47 2.47
CA ILE A 152 -9.94 7.19 2.90
C ILE A 152 -8.86 6.75 1.91
N LEU A 153 -7.63 6.56 2.38
CA LEU A 153 -6.53 6.02 1.61
C LEU A 153 -6.29 4.57 2.03
N ALA A 154 -6.30 3.64 1.10
CA ALA A 154 -6.02 2.23 1.40
C ALA A 154 -5.11 1.63 0.33
N ILE A 155 -3.99 1.05 0.74
CA ILE A 155 -3.01 0.43 -0.14
C ILE A 155 -2.51 -0.90 0.40
N GLY A 156 -1.98 -1.73 -0.50
CA GLY A 156 -1.41 -3.03 -0.18
C GLY A 156 -2.41 -4.18 -0.21
N SER A 157 -1.95 -5.37 0.19
CA SER A 157 -2.71 -6.64 0.00
C SER A 157 -4.04 -6.68 0.77
N GLY A 158 -4.07 -6.15 1.99
CA GLY A 158 -5.29 -6.05 2.81
C GLY A 158 -6.06 -4.74 2.59
N GLY A 159 -5.59 -3.87 1.70
CA GLY A 159 -6.14 -2.52 1.51
C GLY A 159 -7.63 -2.51 1.20
N SER A 160 -8.11 -3.38 0.32
CA SER A 160 -9.53 -3.45 -0.04
C SER A 160 -10.44 -3.87 1.12
N TYR A 161 -9.96 -4.76 1.99
CA TYR A 161 -10.71 -5.17 3.20
C TYR A 161 -10.77 -4.03 4.21
N ALA A 162 -9.60 -3.38 4.46
CA ALA A 162 -9.52 -2.23 5.34
C ALA A 162 -10.38 -1.05 4.83
N LEU A 163 -10.38 -0.78 3.51
CA LEU A 163 -11.20 0.25 2.88
C LEU A 163 -12.69 -0.01 3.09
N SER A 164 -13.15 -1.24 2.84
CA SER A 164 -14.56 -1.60 2.99
C SER A 164 -15.02 -1.46 4.45
N ALA A 165 -14.20 -1.90 5.40
CA ALA A 165 -14.46 -1.75 6.82
C ALA A 165 -14.48 -0.27 7.24
N ALA A 166 -13.50 0.52 6.77
CA ALA A 166 -13.40 1.95 7.08
C ALA A 166 -14.60 2.74 6.57
N ARG A 167 -15.07 2.48 5.34
CA ARG A 167 -16.29 3.09 4.80
C ARG A 167 -17.52 2.78 5.64
N ALA A 168 -17.71 1.50 5.98
CA ALA A 168 -18.84 1.09 6.80
C ALA A 168 -18.80 1.75 8.19
N LEU A 169 -17.64 1.84 8.83
CA LEU A 169 -17.49 2.49 10.13
C LEU A 169 -17.66 4.02 10.03
N LEU A 170 -17.14 4.65 8.99
CA LEU A 170 -17.24 6.09 8.76
C LEU A 170 -18.69 6.53 8.59
N GLU A 171 -19.48 5.75 7.82
CA GLU A 171 -20.88 6.07 7.52
C GLU A 171 -21.85 5.75 8.66
N ASN A 172 -21.57 4.72 9.47
CA ASN A 172 -22.55 4.17 10.42
C ASN A 172 -22.16 4.38 11.90
N THR A 173 -21.06 5.07 12.19
CA THR A 173 -20.60 5.30 13.57
C THR A 173 -20.06 6.72 13.77
N GLU A 174 -19.96 7.13 15.04
CA GLU A 174 -19.29 8.37 15.46
C GLU A 174 -17.84 8.14 15.94
N LEU A 175 -17.21 7.03 15.56
CA LEU A 175 -15.85 6.72 15.98
C LEU A 175 -14.85 7.75 15.43
N PRO A 176 -13.84 8.16 16.21
CA PRO A 176 -12.78 9.05 15.71
C PRO A 176 -11.93 8.33 14.66
N ALA A 177 -11.26 9.11 13.80
CA ALA A 177 -10.44 8.61 12.70
C ALA A 177 -9.46 7.50 13.13
N ARG A 178 -8.80 7.68 14.28
CA ARG A 178 -7.86 6.71 14.88
C ARG A 178 -8.50 5.34 15.11
N ASP A 179 -9.69 5.31 15.68
CA ASP A 179 -10.38 4.06 16.04
C ASP A 179 -10.95 3.38 14.80
N ILE A 180 -11.42 4.15 13.81
CA ILE A 180 -11.81 3.61 12.49
C ILE A 180 -10.60 2.92 11.83
N VAL A 181 -9.44 3.58 11.77
CA VAL A 181 -8.21 3.00 11.21
C VAL A 181 -7.85 1.70 11.92
N ARG A 182 -7.80 1.69 13.25
CA ARG A 182 -7.45 0.51 14.04
C ARG A 182 -8.40 -0.65 13.79
N LYS A 183 -9.70 -0.43 13.93
CA LYS A 183 -10.72 -1.48 13.74
C LYS A 183 -10.74 -2.03 12.32
N SER A 184 -10.58 -1.18 11.33
CA SER A 184 -10.55 -1.59 9.93
C SER A 184 -9.32 -2.43 9.59
N LEU A 185 -8.16 -2.12 10.18
CA LEU A 185 -6.95 -2.92 10.02
C LEU A 185 -7.04 -4.26 10.78
N GLU A 186 -7.71 -4.30 11.94
CA GLU A 186 -8.01 -5.54 12.67
C GLU A 186 -8.88 -6.47 11.82
N ILE A 187 -9.96 -5.96 11.23
CA ILE A 187 -10.82 -6.72 10.30
C ILE A 187 -10.03 -7.20 9.08
N ALA A 188 -9.17 -6.35 8.50
CA ALA A 188 -8.33 -6.75 7.38
C ALA A 188 -7.34 -7.86 7.77
N ALA A 189 -6.82 -7.85 9.00
CA ALA A 189 -5.90 -8.88 9.50
C ALA A 189 -6.59 -10.24 9.71
N GLU A 190 -7.89 -10.26 10.01
CA GLU A 190 -8.68 -11.50 10.12
C GLU A 190 -8.95 -12.16 8.74
N ILE A 191 -8.92 -11.37 7.67
CA ILE A 191 -9.31 -11.82 6.32
C ILE A 191 -8.08 -12.07 5.44
N CYS A 192 -7.12 -11.15 5.47
CA CYS A 192 -5.96 -11.14 4.58
C CYS A 192 -4.77 -11.88 5.19
N VAL A 193 -4.37 -12.99 4.59
CA VAL A 193 -3.22 -13.79 5.05
C VAL A 193 -1.88 -13.04 5.02
N TYR A 194 -1.82 -11.90 4.34
CA TYR A 194 -0.65 -11.02 4.25
C TYR A 194 -0.70 -9.83 5.21
N THR A 195 -1.63 -9.82 6.17
CA THR A 195 -1.84 -8.75 7.13
C THR A 195 -1.91 -9.34 8.52
N ASN A 196 -1.25 -8.72 9.51
CA ASN A 196 -1.33 -9.17 10.89
C ASN A 196 -1.91 -8.10 11.83
N ALA A 197 -2.22 -8.50 13.06
CA ALA A 197 -2.79 -7.64 14.09
C ALA A 197 -1.76 -6.75 14.82
N ASN A 198 -0.48 -6.77 14.43
CA ASN A 198 0.53 -5.85 14.97
C ASN A 198 0.39 -4.47 14.29
N ILE A 199 -0.61 -3.72 14.72
CA ILE A 199 -1.04 -2.48 14.09
C ILE A 199 -0.39 -1.27 14.77
N THR A 200 0.25 -0.43 13.96
CA THR A 200 0.70 0.91 14.36
C THR A 200 -0.25 1.95 13.79
N VAL A 201 -0.75 2.86 14.62
CA VAL A 201 -1.58 3.99 14.19
C VAL A 201 -0.92 5.29 14.63
N LEU A 202 -0.78 6.22 13.69
CA LEU A 202 -0.20 7.55 13.87
C LEU A 202 -1.25 8.63 13.59
N GLU A 203 -1.09 9.76 14.29
CA GLU A 203 -1.85 11.00 14.09
C GLU A 203 -0.86 12.16 13.94
N PRO A 204 -1.20 13.23 13.21
CA PRO A 204 -0.34 14.42 13.13
C PRO A 204 -0.28 15.14 14.47
N SER A 205 0.88 15.66 14.79
CA SER A 205 1.12 16.52 15.96
C SER A 205 0.54 17.93 15.78
#